data_d6bfe6f740734f3c625fd6dbc92f87b0
#
_entry.id   d6bfe6f740734f3c625fd6dbc92f87b0
#
_cell.length_a   1.000
_cell.length_b   1.000
_cell.length_c   1.000
_cell.angle_alpha   90.00
_cell.angle_beta   90.00
_cell.angle_gamma   90.00
#
_symmetry.space_group_name_H-M   'P 1'
#
loop_
_entity.id
_entity.type
_entity.pdbx_description
1 polymer ?
#
loop_
_entity_poly.entity_id
_entity_poly.type
_entity_poly.pdbx_seq_one_letter_code
_entity_poly.pdbx_strand_id
1 'polypeptide(L)'
;MSEQAPPIVAHELTAGYGSRPVWARATFSIPSGSFTAILGPNGAGKSTLIRMILGQLAPTSGRLEVLGEPPRRGNPNIGYVPQGSVFDPELSIRGRDLVDLGVDGHRWGVRIAGRARAAAVSSAAIDAVGAGGYADRPLGSLSGGEQQRLLLAQALVGRPRLLLMDEPLSHLDVRNQGAMVQLITKVVRERRLTVLLIAHDVNLLLPHIDLVLYIAHGRLAMGRPADIITSERLTEIYSSPVEVLTDSRGRVFVVGLEEEVSHPHA
;
A
#
# COMPACT_ATOMS: atom_id res chain seq x y z
N MET A 1 -22.07 -18.66 -1.37
CA MET A 1 -21.27 -17.41 -1.55
C MET A 1 -20.31 -17.72 -2.67
N SER A 2 -20.43 -17.10 -3.84
CA SER A 2 -19.47 -17.29 -4.93
C SER A 2 -18.11 -16.78 -4.46
N GLU A 3 -17.13 -17.67 -4.38
CA GLU A 3 -15.75 -17.35 -4.08
C GLU A 3 -15.24 -16.48 -5.22
N GLN A 4 -15.11 -15.17 -4.96
CA GLN A 4 -14.56 -14.24 -5.96
C GLN A 4 -13.10 -14.60 -6.20
N ALA A 5 -12.70 -14.71 -7.46
CA ALA A 5 -11.32 -14.97 -7.84
C ALA A 5 -10.36 -13.99 -7.13
N PRO A 6 -9.20 -14.47 -6.66
CA PRO A 6 -8.21 -13.63 -5.99
C PRO A 6 -7.80 -12.46 -6.89
N PRO A 7 -7.80 -11.22 -6.38
CA PRO A 7 -7.43 -10.05 -7.19
C PRO A 7 -5.95 -9.98 -7.53
N ILE A 8 -5.09 -10.72 -6.84
CA ILE A 8 -3.67 -10.86 -7.18
C ILE A 8 -3.29 -12.33 -7.12
N VAL A 9 -2.71 -12.85 -8.20
CA VAL A 9 -2.15 -14.21 -8.28
C VAL A 9 -0.76 -14.13 -8.87
N ALA A 10 0.22 -14.65 -8.15
CA ALA A 10 1.61 -14.77 -8.58
C ALA A 10 2.00 -16.26 -8.67
N HIS A 11 2.62 -16.65 -9.76
CA HIS A 11 3.11 -18.01 -9.96
C HIS A 11 4.56 -17.99 -10.41
N GLU A 12 5.45 -18.60 -9.60
CA GLU A 12 6.91 -18.64 -9.85
C GLU A 12 7.48 -17.25 -10.23
N LEU A 13 6.91 -16.21 -9.67
CA LEU A 13 7.18 -14.82 -10.03
C LEU A 13 8.57 -14.41 -9.56
N THR A 14 9.35 -13.84 -10.47
CA THR A 14 10.68 -13.28 -10.18
C THR A 14 10.71 -11.81 -10.54
N ALA A 15 11.19 -10.98 -9.61
CA ALA A 15 11.40 -9.55 -9.81
C ALA A 15 12.88 -9.21 -9.76
N GLY A 16 13.31 -8.29 -10.63
CA GLY A 16 14.68 -7.83 -10.67
C GLY A 16 14.88 -6.64 -11.60
N TYR A 17 16.07 -6.06 -11.52
CA TYR A 17 16.53 -4.99 -12.39
C TYR A 17 17.75 -5.49 -13.18
N GLY A 18 17.62 -5.60 -14.50
CA GLY A 18 18.63 -6.23 -15.35
C GLY A 18 18.84 -7.69 -14.94
N SER A 19 20.10 -8.09 -14.71
CA SER A 19 20.47 -9.46 -14.33
C SER A 19 20.39 -9.75 -12.82
N ARG A 20 20.06 -8.77 -11.99
CA ARG A 20 20.03 -8.95 -10.53
C ARG A 20 18.59 -9.17 -10.04
N PRO A 21 18.24 -10.38 -9.59
CA PRO A 21 16.95 -10.62 -8.96
C PRO A 21 16.90 -9.92 -7.59
N VAL A 22 15.79 -9.28 -7.30
CA VAL A 22 15.47 -8.74 -5.97
C VAL A 22 14.89 -9.86 -5.12
N TRP A 23 14.00 -10.67 -5.71
CA TRP A 23 13.49 -11.92 -5.17
C TRP A 23 13.01 -12.82 -6.32
N ALA A 24 12.93 -14.13 -6.07
CA ALA A 24 12.70 -15.11 -7.11
C ALA A 24 11.67 -16.18 -6.74
N ARG A 25 10.97 -16.68 -7.76
CA ARG A 25 10.08 -17.83 -7.71
C ARG A 25 8.98 -17.73 -6.65
N ALA A 26 8.45 -16.53 -6.45
CA ALA A 26 7.38 -16.30 -5.52
C ALA A 26 6.04 -16.84 -6.04
N THR A 27 5.36 -17.65 -5.24
CA THR A 27 4.01 -18.13 -5.55
C THR A 27 3.09 -17.79 -4.38
N PHE A 28 2.10 -16.93 -4.65
CA PHE A 28 1.11 -16.50 -3.65
C PHE A 28 -0.16 -16.00 -4.32
N SER A 29 -1.23 -15.90 -3.54
CA SER A 29 -2.49 -15.27 -3.98
C SER A 29 -3.09 -14.42 -2.86
N ILE A 30 -3.55 -13.21 -3.19
CA ILE A 30 -4.21 -12.31 -2.25
C ILE A 30 -5.72 -12.50 -2.39
N PRO A 31 -6.43 -12.92 -1.33
CA PRO A 31 -7.88 -13.11 -1.36
C PRO A 31 -8.63 -11.79 -1.54
N SER A 32 -9.82 -11.87 -2.17
CA SER A 32 -10.70 -10.71 -2.32
C SER A 32 -11.19 -10.20 -0.97
N GLY A 33 -11.14 -8.88 -0.77
CA GLY A 33 -11.58 -8.22 0.45
C GLY A 33 -10.61 -8.34 1.63
N SER A 34 -9.42 -8.93 1.44
CA SER A 34 -8.41 -9.02 2.50
C SER A 34 -7.61 -7.72 2.66
N PHE A 35 -7.22 -7.45 3.90
CA PHE A 35 -6.25 -6.41 4.23
C PHE A 35 -4.89 -7.08 4.51
N THR A 36 -3.96 -6.92 3.56
CA THR A 36 -2.64 -7.55 3.59
C THR A 36 -1.56 -6.49 3.86
N ALA A 37 -0.74 -6.71 4.89
CA ALA A 37 0.48 -5.92 5.11
C ALA A 37 1.66 -6.55 4.37
N ILE A 38 2.44 -5.73 3.66
CA ILE A 38 3.72 -6.11 3.06
C ILE A 38 4.82 -5.63 4.00
N LEU A 39 5.59 -6.58 4.56
CA LEU A 39 6.64 -6.34 5.54
C LEU A 39 8.00 -6.79 5.00
N GLY A 40 9.07 -6.35 5.65
CA GLY A 40 10.44 -6.72 5.35
C GLY A 40 11.40 -5.52 5.41
N PRO A 41 12.72 -5.76 5.38
CA PRO A 41 13.72 -4.72 5.46
C PRO A 41 13.69 -3.75 4.27
N ASN A 42 14.41 -2.63 4.42
CA ASN A 42 14.59 -1.69 3.31
C ASN A 42 15.35 -2.37 2.17
N GLY A 43 14.97 -2.05 0.94
CA GLY A 43 15.60 -2.68 -0.24
C GLY A 43 15.14 -4.10 -0.55
N ALA A 44 14.31 -4.75 0.27
CA ALA A 44 13.83 -6.12 0.05
C ALA A 44 12.93 -6.30 -1.20
N GLY A 45 12.51 -5.19 -1.83
CA GLY A 45 11.69 -5.24 -3.04
C GLY A 45 10.18 -5.11 -2.79
N LYS A 46 9.77 -4.55 -1.65
CA LYS A 46 8.35 -4.27 -1.34
C LYS A 46 7.71 -3.36 -2.39
N SER A 47 8.30 -2.19 -2.64
CA SER A 47 7.83 -1.25 -3.68
C SER A 47 8.02 -1.80 -5.11
N THR A 48 8.96 -2.73 -5.31
CA THR A 48 9.09 -3.46 -6.58
C THR A 48 7.83 -4.26 -6.89
N LEU A 49 7.28 -4.97 -5.90
CA LEU A 49 6.01 -5.69 -6.04
C LEU A 49 4.85 -4.73 -6.38
N ILE A 50 4.75 -3.60 -5.67
CA ILE A 50 3.72 -2.57 -5.98
C ILE A 50 3.85 -2.09 -7.43
N ARG A 51 5.08 -1.79 -7.90
CA ARG A 51 5.32 -1.36 -9.30
C ARG A 51 4.93 -2.41 -10.32
N MET A 52 5.15 -3.70 -10.01
CA MET A 52 4.72 -4.80 -10.88
C MET A 52 3.20 -4.89 -10.94
N ILE A 53 2.50 -4.79 -9.81
CA ILE A 53 1.03 -4.80 -9.75
C ILE A 53 0.45 -3.61 -10.53
N LEU A 54 1.10 -2.44 -10.47
CA LEU A 54 0.73 -1.23 -11.24
C LEU A 54 1.08 -1.33 -12.74
N GLY A 55 1.72 -2.41 -13.20
CA GLY A 55 2.18 -2.57 -14.59
C GLY A 55 3.32 -1.62 -14.97
N GLN A 56 4.03 -1.05 -13.98
CA GLN A 56 5.18 -0.17 -14.19
C GLN A 56 6.49 -0.93 -14.38
N LEU A 57 6.55 -2.17 -13.89
CA LEU A 57 7.67 -3.09 -14.02
C LEU A 57 7.16 -4.45 -14.46
N ALA A 58 7.77 -5.00 -15.50
CA ALA A 58 7.47 -6.37 -15.94
C ALA A 58 8.20 -7.42 -15.07
N PRO A 59 7.62 -8.60 -14.85
CA PRO A 59 8.34 -9.73 -14.27
C PRO A 59 9.58 -10.10 -15.08
N THR A 60 10.65 -10.52 -14.39
CA THR A 60 11.81 -11.12 -15.04
C THR A 60 11.47 -12.55 -15.51
N SER A 61 10.70 -13.29 -14.74
CA SER A 61 10.13 -14.59 -15.08
C SER A 61 8.88 -14.89 -14.25
N GLY A 62 8.15 -15.95 -14.58
CA GLY A 62 6.90 -16.32 -13.93
C GLY A 62 5.73 -15.49 -14.44
N ARG A 63 4.60 -15.54 -13.70
CA ARG A 63 3.35 -14.89 -14.10
C ARG A 63 2.75 -14.10 -12.93
N LEU A 64 2.26 -12.91 -13.21
CA LEU A 64 1.47 -12.09 -12.31
C LEU A 64 0.13 -11.77 -12.98
N GLU A 65 -0.95 -12.03 -12.27
CA GLU A 65 -2.30 -11.60 -12.64
C GLU A 65 -2.81 -10.61 -11.61
N VAL A 66 -3.46 -9.55 -12.10
CA VAL A 66 -4.08 -8.51 -11.29
C VAL A 66 -5.51 -8.31 -11.75
N LEU A 67 -6.47 -8.61 -10.87
CA LEU A 67 -7.92 -8.60 -11.17
C LEU A 67 -8.29 -9.52 -12.34
N GLY A 68 -7.56 -10.64 -12.50
CA GLY A 68 -7.78 -11.64 -13.54
C GLY A 68 -7.12 -11.34 -14.88
N GLU A 69 -6.34 -10.27 -15.00
CA GLU A 69 -5.64 -9.85 -16.21
C GLU A 69 -4.13 -9.64 -15.94
N PRO A 70 -3.26 -9.65 -16.96
CA PRO A 70 -1.89 -9.18 -16.80
C PRO A 70 -1.85 -7.73 -16.29
N PRO A 71 -0.87 -7.37 -15.46
CA PRO A 71 -0.73 -6.00 -14.95
C PRO A 71 -0.64 -4.98 -16.08
N ARG A 72 -1.37 -3.88 -15.96
CA ARG A 72 -1.34 -2.78 -16.94
C ARG A 72 -1.34 -1.42 -16.25
N ARG A 73 -0.62 -0.47 -16.83
CA ARG A 73 -0.60 0.92 -16.34
C ARG A 73 -1.98 1.55 -16.44
N GLY A 74 -2.30 2.40 -15.46
CA GLY A 74 -3.53 3.16 -15.45
C GLY A 74 -4.81 2.32 -15.31
N ASN A 75 -4.73 1.16 -14.64
CA ASN A 75 -5.92 0.35 -14.37
C ASN A 75 -6.89 1.10 -13.43
N PRO A 76 -8.10 1.50 -13.88
CA PRO A 76 -9.02 2.30 -13.08
C PRO A 76 -9.59 1.56 -11.85
N ASN A 77 -9.44 0.23 -11.81
CA ASN A 77 -9.85 -0.59 -10.67
C ASN A 77 -8.80 -0.66 -9.56
N ILE A 78 -7.66 0.04 -9.71
CA ILE A 78 -6.59 0.11 -8.72
C ILE A 78 -6.47 1.55 -8.22
N GLY A 79 -6.65 1.75 -6.91
CA GLY A 79 -6.28 2.98 -6.22
C GLY A 79 -4.84 2.85 -5.71
N TYR A 80 -4.07 3.93 -5.80
CA TYR A 80 -2.68 3.94 -5.33
C TYR A 80 -2.38 5.17 -4.50
N VAL A 81 -1.83 4.96 -3.31
CA VAL A 81 -1.29 6.00 -2.42
C VAL A 81 0.23 5.83 -2.41
N PRO A 82 1.00 6.75 -3.01
CA PRO A 82 2.46 6.65 -3.08
C PRO A 82 3.13 6.99 -1.75
N GLN A 83 4.38 6.55 -1.61
CA GLN A 83 5.26 6.94 -0.51
C GLN A 83 5.64 8.42 -0.59
N GLY A 84 5.81 9.07 0.57
CA GLY A 84 6.55 10.32 0.69
C GLY A 84 5.88 11.56 0.09
N SER A 85 4.57 11.59 -0.01
CA SER A 85 3.85 12.75 -0.54
C SER A 85 3.75 13.88 0.49
N VAL A 86 4.88 14.51 0.80
CA VAL A 86 4.89 15.83 1.43
C VAL A 86 4.87 16.86 0.30
N PHE A 87 3.77 17.57 0.18
CA PHE A 87 3.66 18.62 -0.83
C PHE A 87 4.46 19.84 -0.42
N ASP A 88 5.09 20.50 -1.42
CA ASP A 88 5.80 21.75 -1.23
C ASP A 88 4.88 22.77 -0.51
N PRO A 89 5.35 23.43 0.56
CA PRO A 89 4.58 24.48 1.25
C PRO A 89 4.09 25.61 0.33
N GLU A 90 4.79 25.88 -0.77
CA GLU A 90 4.40 26.88 -1.77
C GLU A 90 3.34 26.40 -2.76
N LEU A 91 2.98 25.11 -2.71
CA LEU A 91 2.00 24.54 -3.63
C LEU A 91 0.60 25.10 -3.35
N SER A 92 0.07 25.89 -4.26
CA SER A 92 -1.22 26.57 -4.15
C SER A 92 -2.42 25.74 -4.65
N ILE A 93 -2.18 24.53 -5.17
CA ILE A 93 -3.26 23.61 -5.60
C ILE A 93 -4.10 23.23 -4.39
N ARG A 94 -5.42 23.32 -4.50
CA ARG A 94 -6.32 22.93 -3.40
C ARG A 94 -6.40 21.41 -3.25
N GLY A 95 -6.66 20.95 -2.02
CA GLY A 95 -6.86 19.54 -1.76
C GLY A 95 -7.96 18.91 -2.62
N ARG A 96 -9.05 19.64 -2.87
CA ARG A 96 -10.12 19.20 -3.78
C ARG A 96 -9.62 18.97 -5.20
N ASP A 97 -8.80 19.87 -5.71
CA ASP A 97 -8.26 19.76 -7.08
C ASP A 97 -7.37 18.51 -7.22
N LEU A 98 -6.61 18.15 -6.16
CA LEU A 98 -5.88 16.88 -6.11
C LEU A 98 -6.81 15.66 -6.21
N VAL A 99 -7.91 15.65 -5.47
CA VAL A 99 -8.89 14.55 -5.51
C VAL A 99 -9.55 14.45 -6.88
N ASP A 100 -9.88 15.61 -7.50
CA ASP A 100 -10.46 15.67 -8.84
C ASP A 100 -9.56 15.08 -9.93
N LEU A 101 -8.24 15.18 -9.80
CA LEU A 101 -7.29 14.49 -10.69
C LEU A 101 -7.47 12.96 -10.69
N GLY A 102 -7.91 12.38 -9.58
CA GLY A 102 -8.19 10.94 -9.50
C GLY A 102 -9.42 10.51 -10.31
N VAL A 103 -10.36 11.42 -10.59
CA VAL A 103 -11.55 11.12 -11.40
C VAL A 103 -11.18 10.92 -12.87
N ASP A 104 -10.26 11.71 -13.39
CA ASP A 104 -9.94 11.83 -14.82
C ASP A 104 -8.54 11.37 -15.21
N GLY A 105 -7.70 10.94 -14.25
CA GLY A 105 -6.30 10.63 -14.48
C GLY A 105 -6.01 9.57 -15.58
N HIS A 106 -7.03 8.89 -16.07
CA HIS A 106 -6.95 7.94 -17.18
C HIS A 106 -7.50 8.48 -18.51
N ARG A 107 -8.00 9.74 -18.55
CA ARG A 107 -8.62 10.35 -19.74
C ARG A 107 -7.89 11.63 -20.14
N TRP A 108 -7.53 11.74 -21.41
CA TRP A 108 -7.04 12.96 -22.03
C TRP A 108 -8.22 13.80 -22.54
N GLY A 109 -8.19 15.10 -22.30
CA GLY A 109 -9.14 16.06 -22.89
C GLY A 109 -9.89 16.92 -21.87
N VAL A 110 -10.55 17.97 -22.39
CA VAL A 110 -11.37 18.89 -21.57
C VAL A 110 -12.74 18.27 -21.32
N ARG A 111 -13.12 18.16 -20.06
CA ARG A 111 -14.43 17.64 -19.66
C ARG A 111 -15.52 18.68 -19.92
N ILE A 112 -16.29 18.51 -20.99
CA ILE A 112 -17.45 19.36 -21.32
C ILE A 112 -18.72 18.80 -20.64
N ALA A 113 -18.88 17.47 -20.55
CA ALA A 113 -20.01 16.82 -19.93
C ALA A 113 -19.62 16.06 -18.64
N GLY A 114 -20.53 16.02 -17.65
CA GLY A 114 -20.36 15.22 -16.42
C GLY A 114 -19.61 15.90 -15.27
N ARG A 115 -19.37 17.21 -15.32
CA ARG A 115 -18.74 17.98 -14.22
C ARG A 115 -19.45 17.79 -12.88
N ALA A 116 -20.79 17.88 -12.86
CA ALA A 116 -21.57 17.71 -11.63
C ALA A 116 -21.41 16.30 -11.04
N ARG A 117 -21.38 15.24 -11.89
CA ARG A 117 -21.15 13.86 -11.44
C ARG A 117 -19.73 13.69 -10.88
N ALA A 118 -18.73 14.28 -11.52
CA ALA A 118 -17.35 14.25 -11.04
C ALA A 118 -17.22 14.93 -9.69
N ALA A 119 -17.74 16.14 -9.55
CA ALA A 119 -17.73 16.87 -8.28
C ALA A 119 -18.45 16.08 -7.17
N ALA A 120 -19.56 15.42 -7.45
CA ALA A 120 -20.26 14.57 -6.50
C ALA A 120 -19.41 13.36 -6.06
N VAL A 121 -18.68 12.72 -7.01
CA VAL A 121 -17.80 11.59 -6.69
C VAL A 121 -16.61 12.02 -5.86
N SER A 122 -15.98 13.16 -6.21
CA SER A 122 -14.88 13.73 -5.41
C SER A 122 -15.34 14.13 -4.01
N SER A 123 -16.49 14.83 -3.88
CA SER A 123 -17.06 15.16 -2.58
C SER A 123 -17.30 13.91 -1.72
N ALA A 124 -17.90 12.88 -2.27
CA ALA A 124 -18.14 11.63 -1.56
C ALA A 124 -16.83 10.93 -1.12
N ALA A 125 -15.75 11.05 -1.89
CA ALA A 125 -14.44 10.54 -1.51
C ALA A 125 -13.80 11.38 -0.39
N ILE A 126 -13.90 12.71 -0.47
CA ILE A 126 -13.43 13.66 0.55
C ILE A 126 -14.18 13.44 1.87
N ASP A 127 -15.49 13.26 1.82
CA ASP A 127 -16.33 12.99 3.00
C ASP A 127 -15.99 11.65 3.64
N ALA A 128 -15.73 10.62 2.83
CA ALA A 128 -15.36 9.29 3.32
C ALA A 128 -14.06 9.28 4.14
N VAL A 129 -13.15 10.22 3.90
CA VAL A 129 -11.90 10.37 4.65
C VAL A 129 -11.95 11.47 5.70
N GLY A 130 -13.11 12.16 5.85
CA GLY A 130 -13.31 13.24 6.81
C GLY A 130 -12.51 14.50 6.48
N ALA A 131 -12.29 14.79 5.18
CA ALA A 131 -11.47 15.92 4.73
C ALA A 131 -12.29 17.17 4.32
N GLY A 132 -13.62 17.15 4.43
CA GLY A 132 -14.50 18.23 3.96
C GLY A 132 -14.17 19.62 4.52
N GLY A 133 -13.73 19.71 5.79
CA GLY A 133 -13.42 21.00 6.43
C GLY A 133 -12.17 21.72 5.92
N TYR A 134 -11.28 21.04 5.16
CA TYR A 134 -10.02 21.60 4.69
C TYR A 134 -9.69 21.30 3.24
N ALA A 135 -10.55 20.57 2.53
CA ALA A 135 -10.32 20.19 1.13
C ALA A 135 -10.15 21.37 0.17
N ASP A 136 -10.71 22.54 0.50
CA ASP A 136 -10.62 23.75 -0.34
C ASP A 136 -9.38 24.63 0.01
N ARG A 137 -8.58 24.23 1.00
CA ARG A 137 -7.32 24.89 1.35
C ARG A 137 -6.18 24.45 0.42
N PRO A 138 -5.14 25.31 0.24
CA PRO A 138 -3.92 24.93 -0.48
C PRO A 138 -3.24 23.71 0.19
N LEU A 139 -2.80 22.73 -0.62
CA LEU A 139 -2.14 21.52 -0.14
C LEU A 139 -0.90 21.81 0.70
N GLY A 140 -0.08 22.77 0.29
CA GLY A 140 1.12 23.17 1.03
C GLY A 140 0.84 23.73 2.43
N SER A 141 -0.39 24.21 2.71
CA SER A 141 -0.80 24.71 4.02
C SER A 141 -1.37 23.63 4.96
N LEU A 142 -1.54 22.40 4.47
CA LEU A 142 -2.13 21.31 5.22
C LEU A 142 -1.06 20.53 6.01
N SER A 143 -1.45 20.00 7.16
CA SER A 143 -0.61 19.05 7.90
C SER A 143 -0.39 17.76 7.10
N GLY A 144 0.69 17.02 7.38
CA GLY A 144 0.96 15.74 6.72
C GLY A 144 -0.21 14.74 6.81
N GLY A 145 -0.92 14.69 7.95
CA GLY A 145 -2.10 13.86 8.11
C GLY A 145 -3.29 14.29 7.26
N GLU A 146 -3.50 15.60 7.09
CA GLU A 146 -4.54 16.14 6.20
C GLU A 146 -4.20 15.85 4.73
N GLN A 147 -2.94 16.03 4.33
CA GLN A 147 -2.45 15.70 2.99
C GLN A 147 -2.64 14.20 2.71
N GLN A 148 -2.27 13.33 3.66
CA GLN A 148 -2.40 11.89 3.51
C GLN A 148 -3.87 11.42 3.37
N ARG A 149 -4.81 12.06 4.08
CA ARG A 149 -6.25 11.81 3.91
C ARG A 149 -6.73 12.18 2.50
N LEU A 150 -6.26 13.29 1.95
CA LEU A 150 -6.62 13.70 0.58
C LEU A 150 -6.03 12.78 -0.48
N LEU A 151 -4.82 12.26 -0.29
CA LEU A 151 -4.24 11.22 -1.15
C LEU A 151 -5.05 9.93 -1.10
N LEU A 152 -5.51 9.54 0.09
CA LEU A 152 -6.41 8.40 0.23
C LEU A 152 -7.75 8.67 -0.49
N ALA A 153 -8.32 9.87 -0.36
CA ALA A 153 -9.53 10.25 -1.09
C ALA A 153 -9.33 10.16 -2.61
N GLN A 154 -8.20 10.69 -3.13
CA GLN A 154 -7.83 10.60 -4.54
C GLN A 154 -7.77 9.14 -5.02
N ALA A 155 -7.14 8.26 -4.24
CA ALA A 155 -7.05 6.84 -4.58
C ALA A 155 -8.42 6.12 -4.58
N LEU A 156 -9.38 6.61 -3.79
CA LEU A 156 -10.71 6.03 -3.62
C LEU A 156 -11.76 6.56 -4.62
N VAL A 157 -11.48 7.66 -5.29
CA VAL A 157 -12.45 8.37 -6.15
C VAL A 157 -12.94 7.50 -7.32
N GLY A 158 -12.06 6.68 -7.89
CA GLY A 158 -12.38 5.74 -8.97
C GLY A 158 -13.19 4.52 -8.52
N ARG A 159 -13.55 4.39 -7.25
CA ARG A 159 -14.16 3.19 -6.65
C ARG A 159 -13.35 1.93 -6.98
N PRO A 160 -12.07 1.89 -6.65
CA PRO A 160 -11.22 0.76 -6.97
C PRO A 160 -11.70 -0.53 -6.31
N ARG A 161 -11.27 -1.66 -6.85
CA ARG A 161 -11.43 -2.98 -6.22
C ARG A 161 -10.19 -3.39 -5.43
N LEU A 162 -9.04 -2.79 -5.78
CA LEU A 162 -7.73 -3.00 -5.16
C LEU A 162 -7.15 -1.65 -4.75
N LEU A 163 -6.72 -1.52 -3.50
CA LEU A 163 -6.04 -0.35 -2.97
C LEU A 163 -4.61 -0.71 -2.58
N LEU A 164 -3.65 -0.03 -3.20
CA LEU A 164 -2.23 -0.18 -2.91
C LEU A 164 -1.76 1.05 -2.15
N MET A 165 -1.02 0.85 -1.06
CA MET A 165 -0.48 1.94 -0.26
C MET A 165 1.00 1.67 0.04
N ASP A 166 1.85 2.58 -0.40
CA ASP A 166 3.30 2.51 -0.17
C ASP A 166 3.67 3.42 1.00
N GLU A 167 3.86 2.82 2.19
CA GLU A 167 4.22 3.48 3.45
C GLU A 167 3.34 4.69 3.82
N PRO A 168 2.02 4.56 3.86
CA PRO A 168 1.12 5.69 4.07
C PRO A 168 1.19 6.31 5.46
N LEU A 169 1.96 5.72 6.38
CA LEU A 169 2.09 6.15 7.78
C LEU A 169 3.44 6.80 8.10
N SER A 170 4.43 6.75 7.18
CA SER A 170 5.83 7.06 7.46
C SER A 170 6.11 8.50 7.92
N HIS A 171 5.30 9.47 7.51
CA HIS A 171 5.48 10.89 7.84
C HIS A 171 4.48 11.42 8.89
N LEU A 172 3.79 10.51 9.57
CA LEU A 172 2.81 10.86 10.58
C LEU A 172 3.37 10.64 11.99
N ASP A 173 3.02 11.51 12.92
CA ASP A 173 3.25 11.25 14.33
C ASP A 173 2.37 10.07 14.82
N VAL A 174 2.73 9.49 15.95
CA VAL A 174 2.08 8.27 16.51
C VAL A 174 0.56 8.40 16.62
N ARG A 175 0.06 9.58 17.01
CA ARG A 175 -1.37 9.83 17.16
C ARG A 175 -2.08 9.82 15.80
N ASN A 176 -1.50 10.49 14.82
CA ASN A 176 -2.03 10.55 13.47
C ASN A 176 -1.91 9.21 12.75
N GLN A 177 -0.87 8.42 13.02
CA GLN A 177 -0.76 7.04 12.51
C GLN A 177 -1.95 6.18 12.95
N GLY A 178 -2.27 6.17 14.26
CA GLY A 178 -3.42 5.42 14.78
C GLY A 178 -4.75 5.86 14.17
N ALA A 179 -4.97 7.17 14.03
CA ALA A 179 -6.18 7.70 13.40
C ALA A 179 -6.26 7.33 11.90
N MET A 180 -5.13 7.29 11.19
CA MET A 180 -5.07 6.89 9.79
C MET A 180 -5.36 5.40 9.62
N VAL A 181 -4.80 4.53 10.46
CA VAL A 181 -5.07 3.07 10.43
C VAL A 181 -6.56 2.80 10.66
N GLN A 182 -7.18 3.46 11.64
CA GLN A 182 -8.62 3.34 11.88
C GLN A 182 -9.45 3.79 10.67
N LEU A 183 -9.09 4.91 10.05
CA LEU A 183 -9.74 5.40 8.84
C LEU A 183 -9.63 4.41 7.68
N ILE A 184 -8.41 3.94 7.39
CA ILE A 184 -8.18 2.94 6.35
C ILE A 184 -9.01 1.70 6.61
N THR A 185 -8.97 1.15 7.84
CA THR A 185 -9.73 -0.04 8.24
C THR A 185 -11.23 0.15 8.03
N LYS A 186 -11.78 1.29 8.44
CA LYS A 186 -13.19 1.64 8.24
C LYS A 186 -13.55 1.61 6.75
N VAL A 187 -12.82 2.35 5.93
CA VAL A 187 -13.07 2.46 4.48
C VAL A 187 -12.96 1.10 3.77
N VAL A 188 -11.93 0.31 4.14
CA VAL A 188 -11.71 -1.04 3.60
C VAL A 188 -12.91 -1.94 3.86
N ARG A 189 -13.38 -1.99 5.10
CA ARG A 189 -14.52 -2.84 5.50
C ARG A 189 -15.82 -2.38 4.87
N GLU A 190 -16.12 -1.08 4.91
CA GLU A 190 -17.36 -0.52 4.33
C GLU A 190 -17.46 -0.75 2.83
N ARG A 191 -16.34 -0.63 2.11
CA ARG A 191 -16.29 -0.77 0.64
C ARG A 191 -15.90 -2.16 0.17
N ARG A 192 -15.57 -3.09 1.07
CA ARG A 192 -15.06 -4.45 0.80
C ARG A 192 -13.86 -4.43 -0.16
N LEU A 193 -12.93 -3.52 0.09
CA LEU A 193 -11.72 -3.37 -0.73
C LEU A 193 -10.72 -4.47 -0.40
N THR A 194 -9.98 -4.92 -1.41
CA THR A 194 -8.73 -5.63 -1.19
C THR A 194 -7.63 -4.61 -1.02
N VAL A 195 -6.80 -4.75 0.02
CA VAL A 195 -5.75 -3.79 0.34
C VAL A 195 -4.41 -4.48 0.46
N LEU A 196 -3.38 -3.87 -0.17
CA LEU A 196 -1.98 -4.13 0.10
C LEU A 196 -1.35 -2.86 0.62
N LEU A 197 -0.79 -2.92 1.82
CA LEU A 197 -0.15 -1.80 2.49
C LEU A 197 1.28 -2.17 2.88
N ILE A 198 2.27 -1.42 2.37
CA ILE A 198 3.64 -1.53 2.85
C ILE A 198 3.76 -0.76 4.17
N ALA A 199 4.30 -1.42 5.19
CA ALA A 199 4.55 -0.83 6.50
C ALA A 199 5.95 -1.16 7.00
N HIS A 200 6.51 -0.24 7.81
CA HIS A 200 7.72 -0.48 8.59
C HIS A 200 7.39 -1.05 9.98
N ASP A 201 6.38 -0.50 10.64
CA ASP A 201 5.88 -1.00 11.93
C ASP A 201 4.52 -1.67 11.71
N VAL A 202 4.48 -2.96 12.06
CA VAL A 202 3.27 -3.76 11.95
C VAL A 202 2.35 -3.60 13.18
N ASN A 203 2.86 -3.12 14.32
CA ASN A 203 2.14 -3.14 15.59
C ASN A 203 0.79 -2.42 15.56
N LEU A 204 0.72 -1.28 14.86
CA LEU A 204 -0.53 -0.54 14.68
C LEU A 204 -1.50 -1.26 13.74
N LEU A 205 -0.99 -2.12 12.88
CA LEU A 205 -1.77 -2.82 11.86
C LEU A 205 -2.25 -4.20 12.33
N LEU A 206 -1.54 -4.86 13.25
CA LEU A 206 -1.83 -6.23 13.70
C LEU A 206 -3.32 -6.49 14.00
N PRO A 207 -4.06 -5.59 14.70
CA PRO A 207 -5.48 -5.82 14.99
C PRO A 207 -6.40 -5.70 13.77
N HIS A 208 -5.89 -5.24 12.63
CA HIS A 208 -6.68 -4.84 11.47
C HIS A 208 -6.40 -5.64 10.21
N ILE A 209 -5.22 -6.29 10.12
CA ILE A 209 -4.77 -7.03 8.94
C ILE A 209 -5.18 -8.50 9.03
N ASP A 210 -5.53 -9.07 7.88
CA ASP A 210 -5.87 -10.49 7.75
C ASP A 210 -4.64 -11.33 7.42
N LEU A 211 -3.70 -10.75 6.62
CA LEU A 211 -2.55 -11.43 6.07
C LEU A 211 -1.29 -10.55 6.14
N VAL A 212 -0.16 -11.23 6.20
CA VAL A 212 1.18 -10.67 6.04
C VAL A 212 1.84 -11.30 4.82
N LEU A 213 2.40 -10.47 3.95
CA LEU A 213 3.34 -10.86 2.92
C LEU A 213 4.73 -10.35 3.34
N TYR A 214 5.57 -11.24 3.83
CA TYR A 214 6.92 -10.90 4.32
C TYR A 214 7.95 -11.11 3.21
N ILE A 215 8.75 -10.09 2.91
CA ILE A 215 9.78 -10.12 1.87
C ILE A 215 11.13 -9.84 2.51
N ALA A 216 12.07 -10.79 2.44
CA ALA A 216 13.44 -10.61 2.89
C ALA A 216 14.39 -11.58 2.18
N HIS A 217 15.65 -11.18 1.98
CA HIS A 217 16.73 -12.00 1.41
C HIS A 217 16.33 -12.77 0.14
N GLY A 218 15.59 -12.12 -0.76
CA GLY A 218 15.15 -12.72 -2.02
C GLY A 218 14.02 -13.75 -1.90
N ARG A 219 13.42 -13.91 -0.72
CA ARG A 219 12.34 -14.85 -0.41
C ARG A 219 11.06 -14.12 -0.04
N LEU A 220 9.93 -14.77 -0.26
CA LEU A 220 8.63 -14.32 0.19
C LEU A 220 7.96 -15.41 1.02
N ALA A 221 7.30 -14.99 2.09
CA ALA A 221 6.39 -15.84 2.85
C ALA A 221 5.06 -15.09 3.06
N MET A 222 3.95 -15.81 2.95
CA MET A 222 2.61 -15.25 3.13
C MET A 222 1.78 -16.13 4.05
N GLY A 223 1.03 -15.50 4.95
CA GLY A 223 0.14 -16.18 5.88
C GLY A 223 -0.53 -15.21 6.85
N ARG A 224 -1.18 -15.75 7.87
CA ARG A 224 -1.72 -14.92 8.95
C ARG A 224 -0.58 -14.30 9.76
N PRO A 225 -0.78 -13.13 10.38
CA PRO A 225 0.27 -12.49 11.18
C PRO A 225 0.90 -13.43 12.21
N ALA A 226 0.09 -14.21 12.93
CA ALA A 226 0.56 -15.15 13.94
C ALA A 226 1.40 -16.31 13.39
N ASP A 227 1.23 -16.66 12.10
CA ASP A 227 1.95 -17.76 11.46
C ASP A 227 3.27 -17.29 10.82
N ILE A 228 3.34 -16.02 10.44
CA ILE A 228 4.50 -15.43 9.74
C ILE A 228 5.44 -14.71 10.70
N ILE A 229 4.90 -13.97 11.68
CA ILE A 229 5.70 -13.17 12.62
C ILE A 229 6.04 -14.04 13.83
N THR A 230 6.88 -15.05 13.61
CA THR A 230 7.42 -15.97 14.63
C THR A 230 8.93 -16.05 14.47
N SER A 231 9.64 -16.33 15.57
CA SER A 231 11.11 -16.48 15.56
C SER A 231 11.55 -17.55 14.57
N GLU A 232 10.87 -18.69 14.55
CA GLU A 232 11.16 -19.80 13.64
C GLU A 232 11.03 -19.37 12.16
N ARG A 233 9.87 -18.78 11.82
CA ARG A 233 9.58 -18.40 10.43
C ARG A 233 10.47 -17.27 9.93
N LEU A 234 10.73 -16.27 10.75
CA LEU A 234 11.64 -15.19 10.38
C LEU A 234 13.09 -15.68 10.29
N THR A 235 13.54 -16.58 11.17
CA THR A 235 14.87 -17.22 11.06
C THR A 235 15.03 -17.96 9.73
N GLU A 236 14.00 -18.69 9.27
CA GLU A 236 14.01 -19.33 7.94
C GLU A 236 14.13 -18.31 6.79
N ILE A 237 13.37 -17.22 6.86
CA ILE A 237 13.33 -16.18 5.81
C ILE A 237 14.67 -15.44 5.75
N TYR A 238 15.22 -15.08 6.92
CA TYR A 238 16.48 -14.35 7.03
C TYR A 238 17.72 -15.23 6.87
N SER A 239 17.58 -16.55 7.03
CA SER A 239 18.70 -17.50 7.10
C SER A 239 19.73 -17.14 8.18
N SER A 240 19.31 -16.45 9.21
CA SER A 240 20.06 -16.04 10.40
C SER A 240 19.14 -16.03 11.61
N PRO A 241 19.64 -16.23 12.84
CA PRO A 241 18.80 -16.25 14.03
C PRO A 241 18.05 -14.93 14.23
N VAL A 242 16.74 -15.03 14.32
CA VAL A 242 15.84 -13.89 14.57
C VAL A 242 14.96 -14.25 15.75
N GLU A 243 14.84 -13.35 16.72
CA GLU A 243 13.97 -13.51 17.87
C GLU A 243 12.77 -12.56 17.75
N VAL A 244 11.58 -13.10 17.98
CA VAL A 244 10.34 -12.32 18.04
C VAL A 244 9.89 -12.26 19.48
N LEU A 245 9.91 -11.06 20.06
CA LEU A 245 9.46 -10.78 21.41
C LEU A 245 8.07 -10.14 21.38
N THR A 246 7.23 -10.53 22.34
CA THR A 246 5.93 -9.89 22.52
C THR A 246 5.84 -9.30 23.92
N ASP A 247 5.54 -8.01 24.03
CA ASP A 247 5.36 -7.36 25.31
C ASP A 247 3.98 -7.67 25.94
N SER A 248 3.79 -7.23 27.19
CA SER A 248 2.55 -7.41 27.95
C SER A 248 1.32 -6.74 27.31
N ARG A 249 1.50 -5.90 26.30
CA ARG A 249 0.44 -5.21 25.52
C ARG A 249 0.22 -5.84 24.17
N GLY A 250 0.88 -6.97 23.85
CA GLY A 250 0.78 -7.66 22.57
C GLY A 250 1.57 -7.00 21.44
N ARG A 251 2.47 -6.04 21.71
CA ARG A 251 3.35 -5.45 20.69
C ARG A 251 4.48 -6.40 20.37
N VAL A 252 4.76 -6.53 19.09
CA VAL A 252 5.75 -7.45 18.54
C VAL A 252 7.03 -6.68 18.22
N PHE A 253 8.17 -7.22 18.65
CA PHE A 253 9.52 -6.70 18.39
C PHE A 253 10.33 -7.81 17.74
N VAL A 254 10.98 -7.49 16.62
CA VAL A 254 11.87 -8.40 15.90
C VAL A 254 13.30 -8.00 16.24
N VAL A 255 14.06 -8.92 16.84
CA VAL A 255 15.43 -8.71 17.32
C VAL A 255 16.39 -9.64 16.56
N GLY A 256 17.62 -9.21 16.34
CA GLY A 256 18.63 -9.99 15.61
C GLY A 256 18.68 -9.67 14.11
N LEU A 257 17.91 -8.67 13.64
CA LEU A 257 18.12 -8.10 12.34
C LEU A 257 19.31 -7.14 12.43
N GLU A 258 20.47 -7.53 11.89
CA GLU A 258 21.55 -6.58 11.63
C GLU A 258 21.02 -5.59 10.57
N GLU A 259 20.83 -4.32 10.94
CA GLU A 259 20.76 -3.25 9.95
C GLU A 259 22.11 -3.22 9.26
N GLU A 260 22.19 -3.61 7.99
CA GLU A 260 23.34 -3.28 7.15
C GLU A 260 23.42 -1.74 7.11
N VAL A 261 24.25 -1.20 7.98
CA VAL A 261 24.69 0.20 7.90
C VAL A 261 25.47 0.29 6.58
N SER A 262 24.79 0.74 5.53
CA SER A 262 25.44 1.09 4.28
C SER A 262 26.33 2.30 4.56
N HIS A 263 27.61 2.05 4.85
CA HIS A 263 28.63 3.07 4.78
C HIS A 263 28.74 3.53 3.33
N PRO A 264 28.50 4.80 3.02
CA PRO A 264 28.88 5.33 1.71
C PRO A 264 30.39 5.26 1.61
N HIS A 265 30.90 4.42 0.74
CA HIS A 265 32.29 4.46 0.36
C HIS A 265 32.61 5.82 -0.27
N ALA A 266 33.62 6.47 0.32
CA ALA A 266 34.26 7.70 -0.11
C ALA A 266 34.76 7.63 -1.57
#